data_1d470449f9d569386d3776171179425a
#
_entry.id   1d470449f9d569386d3776171179425a
#
_cell.length_a   1.000
_cell.length_b   1.000
_cell.length_c   1.000
_cell.angle_alpha   90.00
_cell.angle_beta   90.00
_cell.angle_gamma   90.00
#
_symmetry.space_group_name_H-M   'P 1'
#
loop_
_entity.id
_entity.type
_entity.pdbx_description
1 polymer ?
#
loop_
_entity_poly.entity_id
_entity_poly.type
_entity_poly.pdbx_seq_one_letter_code
_entity_poly.pdbx_strand_id
1 'polypeptide(L)' 'MTEKNDETKVSVTLGYTLNLGNFQSLRLDLGVVDNKREGESTGDAFERVYGFVETKLAEKVRESQEEADGK' A
#
# COMPACT_ATOMS: atom_id res chain seq x y z
N MET A 1 32.26 -6.40 -2.90
CA MET A 1 31.76 -6.24 -3.06
C MET A 1 31.01 -5.93 -3.36
N THR A 2 30.91 -5.88 -3.13
CA THR A 2 30.28 -5.66 -3.34
C THR A 2 29.37 -5.24 -3.68
N GLU A 3 28.99 -5.09 -3.53
CA GLU A 3 28.21 -4.89 -3.75
C GLU A 3 27.56 -4.35 -4.17
N LYS A 4 27.75 -4.12 -4.48
CA LYS A 4 27.16 -3.67 -4.97
C LYS A 4 25.98 -3.84 -5.09
N ASN A 5 26.02 -4.17 -4.92
CA ASN A 5 24.67 -4.46 -4.77
C ASN A 5 23.89 -3.24 -4.43
N ASP A 6 22.84 -3.07 -5.10
CA ASP A 6 22.00 -1.92 -4.88
C ASP A 6 20.93 -2.29 -3.88
N GLU A 7 21.04 -1.72 -2.69
CA GLU A 7 20.11 -2.04 -1.64
C GLU A 7 19.09 -0.95 -1.44
N THR A 8 18.82 -0.22 -2.49
CA THR A 8 17.80 0.80 -2.41
C THR A 8 16.46 0.17 -2.10
N LYS A 9 15.82 0.66 -1.08
CA LYS A 9 14.51 0.18 -0.70
C LYS A 9 13.48 1.24 -0.98
N VAL A 10 12.31 0.78 -1.37
CA VAL A 10 11.19 1.66 -1.61
C VAL A 10 10.12 1.31 -0.58
N SER A 11 9.65 2.32 0.09
CA SER A 11 8.63 2.15 1.12
C SER A 11 7.43 3.01 0.76
N VAL A 12 6.26 2.40 0.72
CA VAL A 12 5.03 3.12 0.43
C VAL A 12 4.03 2.77 1.51
N THR A 13 3.45 3.78 2.12
CA THR A 13 2.41 3.60 3.11
C THR A 13 1.24 4.49 2.71
N LEU A 14 0.08 3.87 2.59
CA LEU A 14 -1.14 4.61 2.27
C LEU A 14 -2.15 4.39 3.37
N GLY A 15 -2.96 5.41 3.63
CA GLY A 15 -3.99 5.32 4.62
C GLY A 15 -5.30 5.79 4.07
N TYR A 16 -6.37 5.26 4.62
CA TYR A 16 -7.71 5.66 4.22
C TYR A 16 -8.61 5.61 5.43
N THR A 17 -9.40 6.64 5.63
CA THR A 17 -10.38 6.67 6.71
C THR A 17 -11.74 6.42 6.12
N LEU A 18 -12.36 5.36 6.58
CA LEU A 18 -13.68 4.95 6.12
C LEU A 18 -14.71 5.43 7.14
N ASN A 19 -15.66 6.19 6.67
CA ASN A 19 -16.69 6.74 7.53
C ASN A 19 -17.85 5.77 7.57
N LEU A 20 -18.12 5.23 8.74
CA LEU A 20 -19.15 4.19 8.89
C LEU A 20 -20.49 4.74 9.34
N GLY A 21 -20.57 6.05 9.55
CA GLY A 21 -21.80 6.62 10.06
C GLY A 21 -21.89 6.47 11.58
N ASN A 22 -22.91 7.07 12.18
CA ASN A 22 -23.10 7.00 13.64
C ASN A 22 -21.86 7.42 14.41
N PHE A 23 -21.12 8.40 13.88
CA PHE A 23 -19.91 8.90 14.52
C PHE A 23 -18.83 7.84 14.61
N GLN A 24 -18.89 6.82 13.78
CA GLN A 24 -17.87 5.77 13.75
C GLN A 24 -17.04 5.91 12.50
N SER A 25 -15.79 5.56 12.64
CA SER A 25 -14.91 5.53 11.48
C SER A 25 -13.91 4.40 11.66
N LEU A 26 -13.38 3.95 10.55
CA LEU A 26 -12.38 2.91 10.52
C LEU A 26 -11.19 3.44 9.74
N ARG A 27 -10.02 3.35 10.33
CA ARG A 27 -8.80 3.76 9.66
C ARG A 27 -8.06 2.53 9.17
N LEU A 28 -7.72 2.54 7.91
CA LEU A 28 -6.94 1.46 7.31
C LEU A 28 -5.61 2.03 6.86
N ASP A 29 -4.54 1.43 7.31
CA ASP A 29 -3.20 1.80 6.88
C ASP A 29 -2.53 0.56 6.32
N LEU A 30 -1.87 0.73 5.19
CA LEU A 30 -1.24 -0.38 4.51
C LEU A 30 0.11 0.08 4.00
N GLY A 31 1.14 -0.71 4.26
CA GLY A 31 2.46 -0.34 3.84
C GLY A 31 3.24 -1.53 3.34
N VAL A 32 4.15 -1.26 2.44
CA VAL A 32 5.02 -2.29 1.87
C VAL A 32 6.40 -1.68 1.70
N VAL A 33 7.39 -2.48 2.03
CA VAL A 33 8.79 -2.15 1.75
C VAL A 33 9.32 -3.21 0.83
N ASP A 34 9.97 -2.79 -0.24
CA ASP A 34 10.53 -3.73 -1.19
C ASP A 34 11.82 -3.17 -1.73
N ASN A 35 12.64 -4.04 -2.24
CA ASN A 35 13.91 -3.64 -2.83
C ASN A 35 13.71 -3.24 -4.27
N LYS A 36 14.54 -2.29 -4.70
CA LYS A 36 14.60 -1.95 -6.11
C LYS A 36 15.15 -3.16 -6.86
N ARG A 37 14.53 -3.49 -7.96
CA ARG A 37 14.98 -4.62 -8.76
C ARG A 37 16.06 -4.20 -9.73
N GLU A 38 16.83 -5.17 -10.14
CA GLU A 38 17.90 -4.93 -11.09
C GLU A 38 17.30 -4.39 -12.38
N GLY A 39 17.91 -3.35 -12.91
CA GLY A 39 17.44 -2.74 -14.14
C GLY A 39 16.30 -1.76 -13.96
N GLU A 40 15.84 -1.61 -12.75
CA GLU A 40 14.71 -0.74 -12.44
C GLU A 40 15.24 0.58 -11.92
N SER A 41 14.67 1.69 -12.37
CA SER A 41 15.01 2.97 -11.76
C SER A 41 14.28 3.07 -10.42
N THR A 42 14.75 3.97 -9.58
CA THR A 42 14.08 4.19 -8.30
C THR A 42 12.65 4.62 -8.50
N GLY A 43 12.42 5.49 -9.50
CA GLY A 43 11.06 5.91 -9.79
C GLY A 43 10.17 4.77 -10.24
N ASP A 44 10.71 3.89 -11.08
CA ASP A 44 9.93 2.73 -11.52
C ASP A 44 9.61 1.81 -10.35
N ALA A 45 10.59 1.61 -9.46
CA ALA A 45 10.36 0.78 -8.29
C ALA A 45 9.26 1.37 -7.42
N PHE A 46 9.30 2.69 -7.24
CA PHE A 46 8.30 3.36 -6.43
C PHE A 46 6.90 3.18 -7.03
N GLU A 47 6.80 3.37 -8.35
CA GLU A 47 5.49 3.23 -8.99
C GLU A 47 4.96 1.82 -8.89
N ARG A 48 5.84 0.84 -9.01
CA ARG A 48 5.43 -0.55 -8.90
C ARG A 48 4.87 -0.85 -7.51
N VAL A 49 5.61 -0.42 -6.49
CA VAL A 49 5.18 -0.69 -5.12
C VAL A 49 3.93 0.13 -4.78
N TYR A 50 3.90 1.37 -5.23
CA TYR A 50 2.73 2.22 -5.00
C TYR A 50 1.47 1.59 -5.58
N GLY A 51 1.57 1.09 -6.81
CA GLY A 51 0.41 0.48 -7.45
C GLY A 51 -0.07 -0.75 -6.68
N PHE A 52 0.88 -1.54 -6.18
CA PHE A 52 0.51 -2.71 -5.41
C PHE A 52 -0.23 -2.31 -4.13
N VAL A 53 0.32 -1.34 -3.40
CA VAL A 53 -0.29 -0.91 -2.15
C VAL A 53 -1.65 -0.28 -2.40
N GLU A 54 -1.73 0.53 -3.45
CA GLU A 54 -2.99 1.18 -3.80
C GLU A 54 -4.08 0.16 -4.10
N THR A 55 -3.73 -0.86 -4.87
CA THR A 55 -4.69 -1.91 -5.22
C THR A 55 -5.14 -2.66 -3.98
N LYS A 56 -4.18 -3.00 -3.12
CA LYS A 56 -4.53 -3.73 -1.90
C LYS A 56 -5.38 -2.89 -0.97
N LEU A 57 -5.07 -1.62 -0.86
CA LEU A 57 -5.85 -0.75 -0.01
C LEU A 57 -7.28 -0.65 -0.51
N ALA A 58 -7.45 -0.50 -1.84
CA ALA A 58 -8.79 -0.42 -2.41
C ALA A 58 -9.58 -1.69 -2.13
N GLU A 59 -8.91 -2.85 -2.23
CA GLU A 59 -9.58 -4.11 -1.92
C GLU A 59 -10.04 -4.14 -0.47
N LYS A 60 -9.17 -3.70 0.43
CA LYS A 60 -9.50 -3.74 1.85
C LYS A 60 -10.61 -2.79 2.20
N VAL A 61 -10.61 -1.63 1.56
CA VAL A 61 -11.69 -0.66 1.79
C VAL A 61 -13.01 -1.26 1.34
N ARG A 62 -13.02 -1.88 0.17
CA ARG A 62 -14.25 -2.46 -0.34
C ARG A 62 -14.74 -3.59 0.55
N GLU A 63 -13.82 -4.45 1.01
CA GLU A 63 -14.19 -5.53 1.90
C GLU A 63 -14.80 -5.00 3.20
N SER A 64 -14.20 -3.95 3.73
CA SER A 64 -14.71 -3.37 4.97
C SER A 64 -16.11 -2.78 4.77
N GLN A 65 -16.32 -2.16 3.61
CA GLN A 65 -17.63 -1.61 3.31
C GLN A 65 -18.68 -2.70 3.17
N GLU A 66 -18.30 -3.78 2.51
CA GLU A 66 -19.22 -4.89 2.33
C GLU A 66 -19.58 -5.52 3.66
N GLU A 67 -18.60 -5.65 4.55
CA GLU A 67 -18.87 -6.18 5.87
C GLU A 67 -19.85 -5.30 6.63
N ALA A 68 -19.62 -4.00 6.57
CA ALA A 68 -20.49 -3.06 7.27
C ALA A 68 -21.90 -3.11 6.71
N ASP A 69 -22.01 -3.22 5.40
CA ASP A 69 -23.32 -3.23 4.74
C ASP A 69 -24.02 -4.56 4.88
N GLY A 70 -23.24 -5.62 5.04
CA GLY A 70 -23.79 -6.95 5.06
C GLY A 70 -24.55 -7.28 6.34
N LYS A 71 -24.57 -6.37 7.28
CA LYS A 71 -25.30 -6.57 8.51
C LYS A 71 -26.79 -6.31 8.34
#